data_30f05dbdc1381ffead3a86e5c4fafefb
#
_entry.id   30f05dbdc1381ffead3a86e5c4fafefb
#
_cell.length_a   1.000
_cell.length_b   1.000
_cell.length_c   1.000
_cell.angle_alpha   90.00
_cell.angle_beta   90.00
_cell.angle_gamma   90.00
#
_symmetry.space_group_name_H-M   'P 1'
#
loop_
_entity.id
_entity.type
_entity.pdbx_description
1 polymer ?
#
loop_
_entity_poly.entity_id
_entity_poly.type
_entity_poly.pdbx_seq_one_letter_code
_entity_poly.pdbx_strand_id
1 'polypeptide(L)'
;MTNAPEKVLADAPELGHRWTNVASIVVALAAAGALAELLAGPGYRFGVLGLGAGIQAIRWAATVAGILLVVALVGTLMARHRGMRYAANLFVVAAAISLLTSVPPTILWFRGKNLPNIHDVTTDMENPPRYVAVLPLRKGSRNSTEYTGAVAAQQRQGYPDIAPVMLEVPAIQAFQRAAGVARSMGWDIVAAEPGELRIEATATTFLFGFKDDIVIRVQSNGDGSRVDMRSLSRVGGSDFGVNASRVRSFMQKLMANQAT
;
A
#
# COMPACT_ATOMS: atom_id res chain seq x y z
N MET A 1 -67.58 12.63 6.04
CA MET A 1 -67.06 12.83 7.40
C MET A 1 -65.72 12.09 7.47
N THR A 2 -64.69 12.84 7.60
CA THR A 2 -63.27 12.52 7.27
C THR A 2 -62.53 11.91 8.46
N ASN A 3 -62.14 10.61 8.35
CA ASN A 3 -61.29 9.93 9.32
C ASN A 3 -59.78 9.96 8.90
N ALA A 4 -59.33 11.04 8.30
CA ALA A 4 -57.97 11.13 7.77
C ALA A 4 -56.86 11.52 8.78
N PRO A 5 -57.06 12.33 9.84
CA PRO A 5 -55.94 12.77 10.69
C PRO A 5 -55.51 11.76 11.78
N GLU A 6 -56.38 10.87 12.25
CA GLU A 6 -56.08 9.98 13.37
C GLU A 6 -55.15 8.81 12.99
N LYS A 7 -55.24 8.31 11.76
CA LYS A 7 -54.40 7.25 11.24
C LYS A 7 -52.95 7.71 10.97
N VAL A 8 -52.74 8.96 10.57
CA VAL A 8 -51.44 9.56 10.32
C VAL A 8 -50.64 9.76 11.62
N LEU A 9 -51.29 10.04 12.73
CA LEU A 9 -50.65 10.20 14.05
C LEU A 9 -50.28 8.89 14.70
N ALA A 10 -51.04 7.78 14.47
CA ALA A 10 -50.72 6.48 14.97
C ALA A 10 -49.53 5.81 14.28
N ASP A 11 -49.29 6.08 12.98
CA ASP A 11 -48.22 5.46 12.19
C ASP A 11 -46.84 6.14 12.37
N ALA A 12 -46.79 7.33 12.94
CA ALA A 12 -45.57 8.13 13.06
C ALA A 12 -44.46 7.48 13.96
N PRO A 13 -44.76 6.88 15.13
CA PRO A 13 -43.78 6.19 15.96
C PRO A 13 -43.21 4.94 15.27
N GLU A 14 -44.06 4.14 14.63
CA GLU A 14 -43.63 2.93 13.92
C GLU A 14 -42.71 3.26 12.74
N LEU A 15 -43.01 4.31 12.00
CA LEU A 15 -42.17 4.78 10.88
C LEU A 15 -40.80 5.21 11.39
N GLY A 16 -40.73 5.90 12.52
CA GLY A 16 -39.47 6.31 13.14
C GLY A 16 -38.60 5.10 13.54
N HIS A 17 -39.20 4.07 14.12
CA HIS A 17 -38.49 2.82 14.47
C HIS A 17 -37.99 2.08 13.23
N ARG A 18 -38.77 1.98 12.16
CA ARG A 18 -38.35 1.35 10.90
C ARG A 18 -37.13 2.03 10.29
N TRP A 19 -37.12 3.38 10.22
CA TRP A 19 -35.97 4.14 9.71
C TRP A 19 -34.72 3.97 10.57
N THR A 20 -34.86 3.95 11.89
CA THR A 20 -33.77 3.69 12.83
C THR A 20 -33.19 2.29 12.62
N ASN A 21 -34.05 1.26 12.49
CA ASN A 21 -33.61 -0.10 12.24
C ASN A 21 -32.83 -0.23 10.90
N VAL A 22 -33.35 0.38 9.82
CA VAL A 22 -32.66 0.40 8.53
C VAL A 22 -31.30 1.09 8.65
N ALA A 23 -31.25 2.25 9.30
CA ALA A 23 -30.00 2.99 9.51
C ALA A 23 -28.98 2.18 10.33
N SER A 24 -29.45 1.49 11.39
CA SER A 24 -28.59 0.61 12.20
C SER A 24 -28.04 -0.57 11.41
N ILE A 25 -28.84 -1.16 10.51
CA ILE A 25 -28.39 -2.24 9.63
C ILE A 25 -27.30 -1.69 8.66
N VAL A 26 -27.50 -0.51 8.10
CA VAL A 26 -26.51 0.11 7.20
C VAL A 26 -25.20 0.39 7.95
N VAL A 27 -25.26 0.88 9.21
CA VAL A 27 -24.06 1.06 10.05
C VAL A 27 -23.37 -0.27 10.30
N ALA A 28 -24.13 -1.31 10.67
CA ALA A 28 -23.56 -2.63 10.96
C ALA A 28 -22.87 -3.24 9.72
N LEU A 29 -23.48 -3.12 8.54
CA LEU A 29 -22.87 -3.59 7.29
C LEU A 29 -21.63 -2.79 6.92
N ALA A 30 -21.65 -1.46 7.09
CA ALA A 30 -20.47 -0.62 6.84
C ALA A 30 -19.34 -0.97 7.81
N ALA A 31 -19.64 -1.17 9.10
CA ALA A 31 -18.64 -1.57 10.09
C ALA A 31 -18.06 -2.97 9.82
N ALA A 32 -18.90 -3.93 9.41
CA ALA A 32 -18.45 -5.27 9.04
C ALA A 32 -17.51 -5.23 7.82
N GLY A 33 -17.81 -4.42 6.80
CA GLY A 33 -16.95 -4.20 5.65
C GLY A 33 -15.60 -3.57 6.05
N ALA A 34 -15.63 -2.54 6.87
CA ALA A 34 -14.41 -1.90 7.39
C ALA A 34 -13.55 -2.88 8.20
N LEU A 35 -14.17 -3.70 9.05
CA LEU A 35 -13.47 -4.72 9.83
C LEU A 35 -12.84 -5.79 8.92
N ALA A 36 -13.56 -6.25 7.89
CA ALA A 36 -13.04 -7.22 6.92
C ALA A 36 -11.81 -6.65 6.18
N GLU A 37 -11.84 -5.38 5.78
CA GLU A 37 -10.70 -4.70 5.15
C GLU A 37 -9.51 -4.59 6.11
N LEU A 38 -9.73 -4.14 7.34
CA LEU A 38 -8.68 -4.00 8.36
C LEU A 38 -8.04 -5.35 8.72
N LEU A 39 -8.82 -6.43 8.72
CA LEU A 39 -8.33 -7.79 9.04
C LEU A 39 -7.69 -8.51 7.85
N ALA A 40 -7.88 -8.04 6.62
CA ALA A 40 -7.35 -8.71 5.42
C ALA A 40 -5.81 -8.78 5.42
N GLY A 41 -5.13 -7.69 5.80
CA GLY A 41 -3.68 -7.64 5.91
C GLY A 41 -3.14 -8.53 7.02
N PRO A 42 -3.54 -8.36 8.28
CA PRO A 42 -3.16 -9.25 9.38
C PRO A 42 -3.51 -10.72 9.10
N GLY A 43 -4.67 -10.99 8.53
CA GLY A 43 -5.08 -12.35 8.15
C GLY A 43 -4.10 -13.02 7.19
N TYR A 44 -3.60 -12.27 6.20
CA TYR A 44 -2.53 -12.76 5.33
C TYR A 44 -1.21 -12.89 6.08
N ARG A 45 -0.81 -11.88 6.85
CA ARG A 45 0.47 -11.84 7.58
C ARG A 45 0.64 -13.02 8.53
N PHE A 46 -0.43 -13.43 9.21
CA PHE A 46 -0.43 -14.55 10.15
C PHE A 46 -0.83 -15.90 9.51
N GLY A 47 -0.94 -15.95 8.17
CA GLY A 47 -1.22 -17.21 7.46
C GLY A 47 -2.66 -17.73 7.56
N VAL A 48 -3.59 -16.93 8.10
CA VAL A 48 -5.02 -17.27 8.18
C VAL A 48 -5.70 -17.16 6.81
N LEU A 49 -5.27 -16.18 6.01
CA LEU A 49 -5.79 -15.93 4.67
C LEU A 49 -4.69 -16.07 3.63
N GLY A 50 -5.01 -16.64 2.47
CA GLY A 50 -4.15 -16.54 1.29
C GLY A 50 -4.15 -15.11 0.71
N LEU A 51 -3.07 -14.71 0.02
CA LEU A 51 -2.95 -13.39 -0.60
C LEU A 51 -4.17 -13.01 -1.46
N GLY A 52 -4.61 -13.94 -2.33
CA GLY A 52 -5.77 -13.72 -3.19
C GLY A 52 -7.05 -13.45 -2.39
N ALA A 53 -7.29 -14.20 -1.31
CA ALA A 53 -8.46 -14.00 -0.44
C ALA A 53 -8.41 -12.63 0.26
N GLY A 54 -7.23 -12.23 0.78
CA GLY A 54 -7.06 -10.92 1.42
C GLY A 54 -7.33 -9.76 0.44
N ILE A 55 -6.79 -9.83 -0.78
CA ILE A 55 -7.04 -8.81 -1.82
C ILE A 55 -8.52 -8.79 -2.22
N GLN A 56 -9.16 -9.94 -2.38
CA GLN A 56 -10.58 -10.01 -2.69
C GLN A 56 -11.45 -9.44 -1.57
N ALA A 57 -11.11 -9.70 -0.30
CA ALA A 57 -11.81 -9.10 0.83
C ALA A 57 -11.79 -7.58 0.78
N ILE A 58 -10.62 -6.96 0.53
CA ILE A 58 -10.50 -5.50 0.36
C ILE A 58 -11.34 -5.00 -0.82
N ARG A 59 -11.27 -5.67 -1.98
CA ARG A 59 -12.04 -5.26 -3.15
C ARG A 59 -13.55 -5.30 -2.91
N TRP A 60 -14.06 -6.37 -2.31
CA TRP A 60 -15.48 -6.48 -1.98
C TRP A 60 -15.89 -5.49 -0.89
N ALA A 61 -15.09 -5.33 0.16
CA ALA A 61 -15.33 -4.35 1.21
C ALA A 61 -15.44 -2.93 0.61
N ALA A 62 -14.49 -2.50 -0.22
CA ALA A 62 -14.51 -1.20 -0.89
C ALA A 62 -15.70 -1.03 -1.82
N THR A 63 -16.06 -2.07 -2.59
CA THR A 63 -17.21 -2.01 -3.52
C THR A 63 -18.54 -1.88 -2.77
N VAL A 64 -18.75 -2.74 -1.76
CA VAL A 64 -19.96 -2.71 -0.91
C VAL A 64 -20.04 -1.38 -0.15
N ALA A 65 -18.92 -0.90 0.40
CA ALA A 65 -18.87 0.39 1.07
C ALA A 65 -19.23 1.54 0.13
N GLY A 66 -18.80 1.51 -1.13
CA GLY A 66 -19.20 2.52 -2.13
C GLY A 66 -20.73 2.55 -2.36
N ILE A 67 -21.37 1.38 -2.41
CA ILE A 67 -22.84 1.27 -2.52
C ILE A 67 -23.49 1.80 -1.24
N LEU A 68 -23.01 1.35 -0.06
CA LEU A 68 -23.55 1.79 1.23
C LEU A 68 -23.38 3.29 1.46
N LEU A 69 -22.31 3.91 0.93
CA LEU A 69 -22.13 5.36 0.97
C LEU A 69 -23.28 6.09 0.29
N VAL A 70 -23.66 5.66 -0.92
CA VAL A 70 -24.80 6.25 -1.64
C VAL A 70 -26.10 6.06 -0.88
N VAL A 71 -26.35 4.84 -0.39
CA VAL A 71 -27.55 4.52 0.42
C VAL A 71 -27.60 5.38 1.69
N ALA A 72 -26.47 5.53 2.38
CA ALA A 72 -26.40 6.33 3.59
C ALA A 72 -26.59 7.83 3.34
N LEU A 73 -26.07 8.38 2.24
CA LEU A 73 -26.28 9.78 1.87
C LEU A 73 -27.77 10.03 1.54
N VAL A 74 -28.38 9.18 0.73
CA VAL A 74 -29.83 9.28 0.40
C VAL A 74 -30.66 9.10 1.66
N GLY A 75 -30.35 8.11 2.50
CA GLY A 75 -31.03 7.87 3.77
C GLY A 75 -30.93 9.08 4.71
N THR A 76 -29.78 9.72 4.78
CA THR A 76 -29.59 10.96 5.58
C THR A 76 -30.52 12.07 5.11
N LEU A 77 -30.58 12.34 3.80
CA LEU A 77 -31.44 13.38 3.23
C LEU A 77 -32.91 13.09 3.50
N MET A 78 -33.36 11.86 3.25
CA MET A 78 -34.75 11.46 3.46
C MET A 78 -35.16 11.49 4.93
N ALA A 79 -34.30 11.02 5.84
CA ALA A 79 -34.57 11.02 7.28
C ALA A 79 -34.62 12.46 7.82
N ARG A 80 -33.73 13.35 7.37
CA ARG A 80 -33.76 14.77 7.73
C ARG A 80 -35.03 15.46 7.24
N HIS A 81 -35.43 15.21 5.99
CA HIS A 81 -36.67 15.78 5.44
C HIS A 81 -37.90 15.36 6.21
N ARG A 82 -37.90 14.16 6.81
CA ARG A 82 -38.98 13.66 7.64
C ARG A 82 -38.83 13.99 9.14
N GLY A 83 -37.85 14.80 9.53
CA GLY A 83 -37.62 15.17 10.93
C GLY A 83 -37.02 14.08 11.81
N MET A 84 -36.59 12.94 11.23
CA MET A 84 -36.08 11.76 11.94
C MET A 84 -34.60 11.93 12.25
N ARG A 85 -34.24 12.84 13.16
CA ARG A 85 -32.85 13.25 13.44
C ARG A 85 -31.95 12.11 13.86
N TYR A 86 -32.46 11.16 14.69
CA TYR A 86 -31.65 10.04 15.17
C TYR A 86 -31.27 9.08 14.04
N ALA A 87 -32.22 8.67 13.20
CA ALA A 87 -31.95 7.86 12.02
C ALA A 87 -31.00 8.58 11.05
N ALA A 88 -31.18 9.89 10.84
CA ALA A 88 -30.29 10.69 10.01
C ALA A 88 -28.84 10.68 10.52
N ASN A 89 -28.63 10.80 11.83
CA ASN A 89 -27.30 10.72 12.43
C ASN A 89 -26.65 9.33 12.25
N LEU A 90 -27.42 8.24 12.37
CA LEU A 90 -26.90 6.90 12.07
C LEU A 90 -26.48 6.76 10.60
N PHE A 91 -27.26 7.28 9.67
CA PHE A 91 -26.86 7.29 8.25
C PHE A 91 -25.61 8.12 8.02
N VAL A 92 -25.41 9.24 8.70
CA VAL A 92 -24.16 10.03 8.63
C VAL A 92 -22.97 9.20 9.12
N VAL A 93 -23.12 8.45 10.23
CA VAL A 93 -22.08 7.55 10.72
C VAL A 93 -21.76 6.47 9.69
N ALA A 94 -22.81 5.85 9.11
CA ALA A 94 -22.63 4.85 8.06
C ALA A 94 -21.91 5.44 6.83
N ALA A 95 -22.25 6.65 6.41
CA ALA A 95 -21.60 7.33 5.31
C ALA A 95 -20.11 7.60 5.59
N ALA A 96 -19.78 8.04 6.80
CA ALA A 96 -18.39 8.28 7.20
C ALA A 96 -17.55 6.99 7.16
N ILE A 97 -18.07 5.90 7.75
CA ILE A 97 -17.41 4.58 7.72
C ILE A 97 -17.23 4.11 6.27
N SER A 98 -18.30 4.18 5.47
CA SER A 98 -18.27 3.75 4.07
C SER A 98 -17.30 4.56 3.21
N LEU A 99 -17.19 5.86 3.45
CA LEU A 99 -16.24 6.73 2.77
C LEU A 99 -14.79 6.32 3.07
N LEU A 100 -14.48 6.10 4.36
CA LEU A 100 -13.14 5.69 4.81
C LEU A 100 -12.76 4.29 4.29
N THR A 101 -13.73 3.39 4.13
CA THR A 101 -13.51 2.03 3.61
C THR A 101 -13.39 2.01 2.08
N SER A 102 -14.15 2.83 1.35
CA SER A 102 -14.18 2.76 -0.12
C SER A 102 -13.11 3.60 -0.80
N VAL A 103 -12.77 4.79 -0.27
CA VAL A 103 -11.94 5.77 -0.97
C VAL A 103 -10.46 5.36 -1.05
N PRO A 104 -9.78 4.94 0.04
CA PRO A 104 -8.37 4.64 -0.03
C PRO A 104 -8.02 3.49 -1.00
N PRO A 105 -8.70 2.32 -0.96
CA PRO A 105 -8.43 1.25 -1.94
C PRO A 105 -8.73 1.67 -3.38
N THR A 106 -9.78 2.46 -3.58
CA THR A 106 -10.15 2.98 -4.90
C THR A 106 -9.06 3.89 -5.47
N ILE A 107 -8.54 4.83 -4.66
CA ILE A 107 -7.44 5.71 -5.08
C ILE A 107 -6.19 4.88 -5.42
N LEU A 108 -5.83 3.92 -4.57
CA LEU A 108 -4.67 3.04 -4.82
C LEU A 108 -4.84 2.26 -6.11
N TRP A 109 -6.02 1.72 -6.38
CA TRP A 109 -6.31 1.00 -7.61
C TRP A 109 -6.19 1.88 -8.87
N PHE A 110 -6.76 3.11 -8.84
CA PHE A 110 -6.64 4.04 -9.95
C PHE A 110 -5.20 4.49 -10.19
N ARG A 111 -4.45 4.77 -9.13
CA ARG A 111 -3.02 5.08 -9.24
C ARG A 111 -2.23 3.92 -9.83
N GLY A 112 -2.51 2.69 -9.38
CA GLY A 112 -1.84 1.49 -9.85
C GLY A 112 -2.05 1.19 -11.34
N LYS A 113 -3.20 1.57 -11.93
CA LYS A 113 -3.48 1.38 -13.36
C LYS A 113 -2.50 2.09 -14.29
N ASN A 114 -1.93 3.20 -13.85
CA ASN A 114 -1.01 4.02 -14.63
C ASN A 114 0.46 3.69 -14.36
N LEU A 115 0.74 2.75 -13.46
CA LEU A 115 2.08 2.31 -13.12
C LEU A 115 2.45 1.05 -13.91
N PRO A 116 3.75 0.85 -14.20
CA PRO A 116 4.20 -0.40 -14.81
C PRO A 116 3.86 -1.61 -13.93
N ASN A 117 3.46 -2.70 -14.57
CA ASN A 117 3.14 -3.94 -13.87
C ASN A 117 4.41 -4.75 -13.59
N ILE A 118 5.28 -4.18 -12.75
CA ILE A 118 6.54 -4.77 -12.31
C ILE A 118 6.63 -4.79 -10.79
N HIS A 119 7.51 -5.62 -10.28
CA HIS A 119 7.78 -5.78 -8.85
C HIS A 119 9.27 -5.78 -8.53
N ASP A 120 10.09 -5.41 -9.52
CA ASP A 120 11.53 -5.36 -9.46
C ASP A 120 12.01 -4.06 -10.12
N VAL A 121 12.74 -3.24 -9.37
CA VAL A 121 13.19 -1.92 -9.80
C VAL A 121 14.66 -1.75 -9.44
N THR A 122 15.47 -1.33 -10.41
CA THR A 122 16.92 -1.15 -10.25
C THR A 122 17.39 0.18 -10.86
N THR A 123 18.45 0.73 -10.31
CA THR A 123 19.12 1.92 -10.89
C THR A 123 20.02 1.57 -12.09
N ASP A 124 20.43 0.31 -12.20
CA ASP A 124 21.23 -0.18 -13.32
C ASP A 124 20.50 -1.33 -14.02
N MET A 125 19.84 -1.03 -15.12
CA MET A 125 19.05 -2.00 -15.89
C MET A 125 19.91 -2.90 -16.79
N GLU A 126 21.13 -2.51 -17.08
CA GLU A 126 22.06 -3.28 -17.95
C GLU A 126 22.83 -4.31 -17.11
N ASN A 127 23.24 -3.92 -15.90
CA ASN A 127 23.96 -4.78 -14.96
C ASN A 127 23.39 -4.62 -13.54
N PRO A 128 22.18 -5.14 -13.29
CA PRO A 128 21.51 -4.94 -12.01
C PRO A 128 22.29 -5.57 -10.86
N PRO A 129 22.35 -4.93 -9.68
CA PRO A 129 22.94 -5.50 -8.49
C PRO A 129 22.40 -6.90 -8.17
N ARG A 130 23.28 -7.84 -7.84
CA ARG A 130 22.91 -9.23 -7.56
C ARG A 130 22.68 -9.48 -6.09
N TYR A 131 21.64 -10.25 -5.78
CA TYR A 131 21.35 -10.75 -4.45
C TYR A 131 22.25 -11.94 -4.13
N VAL A 132 22.72 -12.04 -2.89
CA VAL A 132 23.53 -13.13 -2.36
C VAL A 132 23.00 -13.59 -1.00
N ALA A 133 23.11 -12.73 0.02
CA ALA A 133 22.78 -13.05 1.39
C ALA A 133 21.27 -13.24 1.63
N VAL A 134 20.40 -12.55 0.89
CA VAL A 134 18.94 -12.73 1.00
C VAL A 134 18.42 -13.96 0.28
N LEU A 135 19.20 -14.61 -0.61
CA LEU A 135 18.72 -15.76 -1.40
C LEU A 135 18.16 -16.90 -0.55
N PRO A 136 18.81 -17.35 0.55
CA PRO A 136 18.25 -18.37 1.44
C PRO A 136 16.92 -17.97 2.05
N LEU A 137 16.73 -16.68 2.34
CA LEU A 137 15.50 -16.10 2.93
C LEU A 137 14.34 -16.00 1.93
N ARG A 138 14.65 -16.14 0.63
CA ARG A 138 13.66 -16.14 -0.46
C ARG A 138 13.13 -17.53 -0.79
N LYS A 139 13.53 -18.55 -0.08
CA LYS A 139 13.02 -19.91 -0.29
C LYS A 139 11.50 -19.92 -0.19
N GLY A 140 10.83 -20.33 -1.26
CA GLY A 140 9.35 -20.28 -1.37
C GLY A 140 8.77 -18.94 -1.86
N SER A 141 9.60 -17.94 -2.16
CA SER A 141 9.13 -16.70 -2.83
C SER A 141 8.65 -17.02 -4.24
N ARG A 142 7.55 -16.37 -4.65
CA ARG A 142 6.97 -16.57 -6.00
C ARG A 142 7.74 -15.83 -7.09
N ASN A 143 8.33 -14.69 -6.76
CA ASN A 143 9.05 -13.86 -7.70
C ASN A 143 10.52 -14.29 -7.79
N SER A 144 11.00 -14.51 -9.00
CA SER A 144 12.41 -14.81 -9.31
C SER A 144 13.29 -13.58 -9.03
N THR A 145 14.58 -13.82 -8.82
CA THR A 145 15.60 -12.77 -8.77
C THR A 145 16.18 -12.45 -10.14
N GLU A 146 15.72 -13.09 -11.19
CA GLU A 146 16.12 -12.81 -12.56
C GLU A 146 15.50 -11.47 -13.01
N TYR A 147 16.34 -10.54 -13.43
CA TYR A 147 15.90 -9.25 -14.01
C TYR A 147 15.83 -9.39 -15.53
N THR A 148 14.62 -9.51 -16.04
CA THR A 148 14.39 -9.80 -17.47
C THR A 148 14.36 -8.53 -18.31
N GLY A 149 14.65 -8.67 -19.62
CA GLY A 149 14.52 -7.57 -20.59
C GLY A 149 13.11 -6.97 -20.65
N ALA A 150 12.07 -7.79 -20.39
CA ALA A 150 10.69 -7.32 -20.33
C ALA A 150 10.44 -6.40 -19.12
N VAL A 151 11.03 -6.70 -17.96
CA VAL A 151 10.99 -5.83 -16.77
C VAL A 151 11.76 -4.53 -17.05
N ALA A 152 12.95 -4.63 -17.64
CA ALA A 152 13.77 -3.47 -18.03
C ALA A 152 13.01 -2.51 -18.96
N ALA A 153 12.32 -3.03 -19.96
CA ALA A 153 11.54 -2.22 -20.89
C ALA A 153 10.40 -1.47 -20.21
N GLN A 154 9.64 -2.15 -19.33
CA GLN A 154 8.56 -1.53 -18.56
C GLN A 154 9.11 -0.50 -17.55
N GLN A 155 10.22 -0.80 -16.88
CA GLN A 155 10.86 0.14 -15.96
C GLN A 155 11.33 1.39 -16.68
N ARG A 156 11.99 1.26 -17.83
CA ARG A 156 12.49 2.41 -18.63
C ARG A 156 11.36 3.35 -19.04
N GLN A 157 10.21 2.79 -19.38
CA GLN A 157 9.04 3.58 -19.75
C GLN A 157 8.35 4.23 -18.53
N GLY A 158 8.19 3.50 -17.43
CA GLY A 158 7.41 3.96 -16.29
C GLY A 158 8.20 4.73 -15.24
N TYR A 159 9.52 4.50 -15.15
CA TYR A 159 10.41 5.10 -14.16
C TYR A 159 11.73 5.56 -14.78
N PRO A 160 11.69 6.49 -15.77
CA PRO A 160 12.90 6.95 -16.50
C PRO A 160 13.86 7.77 -15.62
N ASP A 161 13.39 8.24 -14.48
CA ASP A 161 14.15 9.04 -13.51
C ASP A 161 15.01 8.20 -12.55
N ILE A 162 14.80 6.88 -12.51
CA ILE A 162 15.56 6.00 -11.61
C ILE A 162 16.92 5.71 -12.22
N ALA A 163 17.95 6.25 -11.59
CA ALA A 163 19.34 6.19 -12.01
C ALA A 163 20.28 6.00 -10.80
N PRO A 164 21.52 5.55 -11.00
CA PRO A 164 22.51 5.49 -9.94
C PRO A 164 22.90 6.89 -9.45
N VAL A 165 23.41 6.95 -8.21
CA VAL A 165 23.96 8.19 -7.64
C VAL A 165 25.47 8.15 -7.69
N MET A 166 26.06 9.26 -8.12
CA MET A 166 27.50 9.52 -8.05
C MET A 166 27.81 10.34 -6.81
N LEU A 167 28.79 9.89 -6.02
CA LEU A 167 29.24 10.57 -4.81
C LEU A 167 30.72 10.98 -4.97
N GLU A 168 31.05 12.18 -4.49
CA GLU A 168 32.42 12.70 -4.49
C GLU A 168 33.20 12.25 -3.25
N VAL A 169 33.06 10.97 -2.89
CA VAL A 169 33.77 10.34 -1.78
C VAL A 169 34.23 8.95 -2.17
N PRO A 170 35.34 8.44 -1.59
CA PRO A 170 35.81 7.08 -1.83
C PRO A 170 34.74 6.02 -1.56
N ALA A 171 34.76 4.91 -2.27
CA ALA A 171 33.74 3.88 -2.23
C ALA A 171 33.46 3.32 -0.81
N ILE A 172 34.50 3.22 0.04
CA ILE A 172 34.30 2.76 1.41
C ILE A 172 33.48 3.74 2.26
N GLN A 173 33.66 5.04 2.04
CA GLN A 173 32.86 6.07 2.71
C GLN A 173 31.44 6.10 2.19
N ALA A 174 31.25 5.96 0.87
CA ALA A 174 29.93 5.81 0.25
C ALA A 174 29.18 4.57 0.79
N PHE A 175 29.87 3.43 0.96
CA PHE A 175 29.33 2.23 1.56
C PHE A 175 28.85 2.49 3.02
N GLN A 176 29.67 3.15 3.83
CA GLN A 176 29.31 3.49 5.21
C GLN A 176 28.07 4.40 5.27
N ARG A 177 28.01 5.42 4.41
CA ARG A 177 26.85 6.32 4.27
C ARG A 177 25.60 5.54 3.82
N ALA A 178 25.73 4.71 2.80
CA ALA A 178 24.64 3.88 2.29
C ALA A 178 24.09 2.93 3.38
N ALA A 179 24.98 2.31 4.17
CA ALA A 179 24.58 1.47 5.30
C ALA A 179 23.86 2.27 6.40
N GLY A 180 24.31 3.49 6.69
CA GLY A 180 23.64 4.42 7.61
C GLY A 180 22.24 4.79 7.13
N VAL A 181 22.08 5.15 5.86
CA VAL A 181 20.78 5.46 5.25
C VAL A 181 19.87 4.23 5.30
N ALA A 182 20.33 3.05 4.91
CA ALA A 182 19.53 1.83 4.94
C ALA A 182 18.97 1.53 6.35
N ARG A 183 19.80 1.69 7.39
CA ARG A 183 19.35 1.58 8.79
C ARG A 183 18.31 2.65 9.15
N SER A 184 18.52 3.90 8.73
CA SER A 184 17.60 5.00 9.00
C SER A 184 16.24 4.84 8.34
N MET A 185 16.15 4.02 7.29
CA MET A 185 14.89 3.65 6.61
C MET A 185 14.14 2.51 7.31
N GLY A 186 14.69 1.97 8.40
CA GLY A 186 14.05 0.90 9.18
C GLY A 186 14.08 -0.46 8.48
N TRP A 187 15.04 -0.70 7.58
CA TRP A 187 15.19 -1.99 6.92
C TRP A 187 15.98 -2.98 7.79
N ASP A 188 15.59 -4.24 7.73
CA ASP A 188 16.32 -5.33 8.36
C ASP A 188 17.58 -5.61 7.52
N ILE A 189 18.75 -5.21 8.02
CA ILE A 189 20.02 -5.45 7.34
C ILE A 189 20.37 -6.95 7.45
N VAL A 190 20.39 -7.63 6.30
CA VAL A 190 20.72 -9.06 6.20
C VAL A 190 22.23 -9.26 6.11
N ALA A 191 22.91 -8.42 5.32
CA ALA A 191 24.36 -8.42 5.20
C ALA A 191 24.87 -7.01 4.87
N ALA A 192 26.05 -6.68 5.38
CA ALA A 192 26.80 -5.48 5.00
C ALA A 192 28.27 -5.89 4.89
N GLU A 193 28.72 -6.11 3.65
CA GLU A 193 30.03 -6.69 3.32
C GLU A 193 30.96 -5.58 2.77
N PRO A 194 31.83 -5.00 3.63
CA PRO A 194 32.70 -3.92 3.21
C PRO A 194 33.72 -4.35 2.13
N GLY A 195 34.13 -5.64 2.16
CA GLY A 195 35.05 -6.18 1.16
C GLY A 195 34.46 -6.30 -0.25
N GLU A 196 33.12 -6.41 -0.34
CA GLU A 196 32.37 -6.49 -1.60
C GLU A 196 31.65 -5.15 -1.90
N LEU A 197 31.71 -4.20 -0.99
CA LEU A 197 30.98 -2.93 -1.04
C LEU A 197 29.47 -3.15 -1.31
N ARG A 198 28.90 -4.18 -0.70
CA ARG A 198 27.53 -4.65 -0.91
C ARG A 198 26.75 -4.64 0.41
N ILE A 199 25.52 -4.13 0.33
CA ILE A 199 24.57 -4.16 1.44
C ILE A 199 23.31 -4.85 0.96
N GLU A 200 22.83 -5.83 1.72
CA GLU A 200 21.54 -6.48 1.49
C GLU A 200 20.62 -6.31 2.69
N ALA A 201 19.37 -5.99 2.40
CA ALA A 201 18.36 -5.73 3.43
C ALA A 201 16.98 -6.23 2.99
N THR A 202 16.07 -6.34 3.95
CA THR A 202 14.66 -6.63 3.70
C THR A 202 13.79 -5.53 4.31
N ALA A 203 12.90 -4.95 3.50
CA ALA A 203 11.83 -4.08 3.98
C ALA A 203 10.55 -4.90 4.16
N THR A 204 9.85 -4.69 5.28
CA THR A 204 8.61 -5.42 5.58
C THR A 204 7.46 -4.43 5.75
N THR A 205 6.36 -4.63 5.00
CA THR A 205 5.17 -3.78 5.10
C THR A 205 4.40 -4.06 6.40
N PHE A 206 3.85 -3.02 7.00
CA PHE A 206 3.23 -3.11 8.32
C PHE A 206 1.98 -4.03 8.33
N LEU A 207 1.02 -3.79 7.46
CA LEU A 207 -0.27 -4.52 7.50
C LEU A 207 -0.14 -5.96 6.97
N PHE A 208 0.37 -6.12 5.77
CA PHE A 208 0.44 -7.42 5.09
C PHE A 208 1.68 -8.22 5.42
N GLY A 209 2.72 -7.59 5.95
CA GLY A 209 4.01 -8.26 6.15
C GLY A 209 4.68 -8.65 4.82
N PHE A 210 4.35 -7.98 3.70
CA PHE A 210 5.05 -8.20 2.44
C PHE A 210 6.52 -7.86 2.61
N LYS A 211 7.36 -8.71 2.07
CA LYS A 211 8.80 -8.55 2.11
C LYS A 211 9.33 -8.17 0.75
N ASP A 212 10.09 -7.09 0.73
CA ASP A 212 10.84 -6.63 -0.44
C ASP A 212 12.33 -6.68 -0.10
N ASP A 213 13.09 -7.38 -0.92
CA ASP A 213 14.53 -7.49 -0.73
C ASP A 213 15.24 -6.39 -1.50
N ILE A 214 16.26 -5.87 -0.87
CA ILE A 214 17.04 -4.73 -1.33
C ILE A 214 18.49 -5.17 -1.43
N VAL A 215 19.15 -4.77 -2.51
CA VAL A 215 20.60 -4.83 -2.62
C VAL A 215 21.13 -3.47 -3.06
N ILE A 216 22.16 -3.02 -2.37
CA ILE A 216 22.90 -1.78 -2.69
C ILE A 216 24.32 -2.22 -3.03
N ARG A 217 24.81 -1.76 -4.18
CA ARG A 217 26.16 -1.97 -4.66
C ARG A 217 26.88 -0.64 -4.74
N VAL A 218 28.07 -0.57 -4.19
CA VAL A 218 28.94 0.60 -4.32
C VAL A 218 30.16 0.20 -5.14
N GLN A 219 30.55 1.05 -6.06
CA GLN A 219 31.70 0.85 -6.93
C GLN A 219 32.58 2.11 -6.94
N SER A 220 33.89 1.96 -7.01
CA SER A 220 34.81 3.09 -7.21
C SER A 220 34.59 3.67 -8.58
N ASN A 221 34.63 4.99 -8.69
CA ASN A 221 34.53 5.75 -9.93
C ASN A 221 35.50 6.94 -9.89
N GLY A 222 36.72 6.70 -10.34
CA GLY A 222 37.83 7.64 -10.14
C GLY A 222 38.07 7.85 -8.63
N ASP A 223 38.15 9.13 -8.23
CA ASP A 223 38.30 9.52 -6.81
C ASP A 223 36.97 9.44 -6.03
N GLY A 224 35.84 9.28 -6.74
CA GLY A 224 34.51 9.17 -6.19
C GLY A 224 33.97 7.75 -6.18
N SER A 225 32.65 7.63 -6.12
CA SER A 225 31.95 6.36 -6.14
C SER A 225 30.60 6.43 -6.84
N ARG A 226 30.18 5.28 -7.37
CA ARG A 226 28.84 5.03 -7.91
C ARG A 226 28.08 4.14 -6.97
N VAL A 227 26.84 4.52 -6.64
CA VAL A 227 25.94 3.74 -5.81
C VAL A 227 24.73 3.31 -6.62
N ASP A 228 24.55 2.01 -6.76
CA ASP A 228 23.40 1.36 -7.37
C ASP A 228 22.54 0.71 -6.31
N MET A 229 21.23 0.65 -6.58
CA MET A 229 20.27 -0.05 -5.74
C MET A 229 19.27 -0.83 -6.59
N ARG A 230 18.87 -1.99 -6.10
CA ARG A 230 17.76 -2.78 -6.63
C ARG A 230 16.82 -3.18 -5.51
N SER A 231 15.51 -3.15 -5.77
CA SER A 231 14.47 -3.53 -4.82
C SER A 231 13.46 -4.45 -5.49
N LEU A 232 13.22 -5.63 -4.90
CA LEU A 232 12.47 -6.74 -5.47
C LEU A 232 11.49 -7.32 -4.46
N SER A 233 10.20 -7.32 -4.80
CA SER A 233 9.17 -7.95 -3.97
C SER A 233 9.23 -9.47 -4.04
N ARG A 234 9.01 -10.16 -2.90
CA ARG A 234 8.94 -11.63 -2.86
C ARG A 234 7.67 -12.20 -3.46
N VAL A 235 6.58 -11.42 -3.46
CA VAL A 235 5.25 -11.83 -3.93
C VAL A 235 4.56 -10.69 -4.66
N GLY A 236 3.58 -11.04 -5.53
CA GLY A 236 2.80 -10.07 -6.29
C GLY A 236 3.37 -9.80 -7.68
N GLY A 237 2.49 -9.59 -8.67
CA GLY A 237 2.89 -9.25 -10.04
C GLY A 237 3.24 -7.77 -10.20
N SER A 238 2.62 -6.90 -9.41
CA SER A 238 2.91 -5.47 -9.32
C SER A 238 3.07 -5.04 -7.87
N ASP A 239 3.97 -4.11 -7.62
CA ASP A 239 4.22 -3.50 -6.31
C ASP A 239 3.54 -2.14 -6.13
N PHE A 240 2.72 -1.74 -7.10
CA PHE A 240 2.07 -0.42 -7.13
C PHE A 240 3.04 0.76 -6.95
N GLY A 241 4.28 0.62 -7.42
CA GLY A 241 5.31 1.65 -7.38
C GLY A 241 6.06 1.76 -6.04
N VAL A 242 5.85 0.84 -5.12
CA VAL A 242 6.50 0.84 -3.79
C VAL A 242 8.02 0.70 -3.92
N ASN A 243 8.52 -0.22 -4.77
CA ASN A 243 9.97 -0.38 -4.98
C ASN A 243 10.58 0.87 -5.64
N ALA A 244 9.91 1.47 -6.62
CA ALA A 244 10.37 2.71 -7.25
C ALA A 244 10.44 3.87 -6.24
N SER A 245 9.41 4.03 -5.40
CA SER A 245 9.39 5.03 -4.32
C SER A 245 10.51 4.80 -3.30
N ARG A 246 10.77 3.53 -2.95
CA ARG A 246 11.85 3.14 -2.03
C ARG A 246 13.23 3.51 -2.59
N VAL A 247 13.49 3.18 -3.85
CA VAL A 247 14.74 3.54 -4.53
C VAL A 247 14.94 5.05 -4.54
N ARG A 248 13.91 5.82 -4.94
CA ARG A 248 13.98 7.30 -4.94
C ARG A 248 14.28 7.86 -3.55
N SER A 249 13.55 7.39 -2.54
CA SER A 249 13.71 7.86 -1.15
C SER A 249 15.11 7.56 -0.61
N PHE A 250 15.65 6.38 -0.92
CA PHE A 250 17.01 6.02 -0.53
C PHE A 250 18.04 6.92 -1.20
N MET A 251 17.96 7.09 -2.54
CA MET A 251 18.89 7.91 -3.30
C MET A 251 18.85 9.39 -2.87
N GLN A 252 17.66 9.93 -2.60
CA GLN A 252 17.50 11.29 -2.08
C GLN A 252 18.17 11.47 -0.72
N LYS A 253 17.96 10.53 0.22
CA LYS A 253 18.59 10.58 1.55
C LYS A 253 20.11 10.43 1.45
N LEU A 254 20.59 9.60 0.53
CA LEU A 254 22.01 9.40 0.32
C LEU A 254 22.69 10.68 -0.18
N MET A 255 22.04 11.41 -1.11
CA MET A 255 22.52 12.70 -1.61
C MET A 255 22.44 13.80 -0.55
N ALA A 256 21.38 13.87 0.24
CA ALA A 256 21.24 14.87 1.31
C ALA A 256 22.37 14.79 2.36
N ASN A 257 22.86 13.58 2.64
CA ASN A 257 23.97 13.36 3.54
C ASN A 257 25.36 13.69 2.94
N GLN A 258 25.43 14.21 1.72
CA GLN A 258 26.66 14.77 1.15
C GLN A 258 26.93 16.20 1.65
N ALA A 259 25.88 16.93 2.05
CA ALA A 259 25.96 18.36 2.38
C ALA A 259 26.32 18.64 3.85
N THR A 260 26.50 17.59 4.66
CA THR A 260 26.94 17.66 6.05
C THR A 260 28.28 16.97 6.26
#